data_cc4584d77dcfa70a29d352c3b136f5dc
#
_entry.id   cc4584d77dcfa70a29d352c3b136f5dc
#
_cell.length_a   1.000
_cell.length_b   1.000
_cell.length_c   1.000
_cell.angle_alpha   90.00
_cell.angle_beta   90.00
_cell.angle_gamma   90.00
#
_symmetry.space_group_name_H-M   'P 1'
#
loop_
_entity.id
_entity.type
_entity.pdbx_description
1 polymer ?
#
loop_
_entity_poly.entity_id
_entity_poly.type
_entity_poly.pdbx_seq_one_letter_code
_entity_poly.pdbx_strand_id
1 'polypeptide(L)'
;MDVDFDAMLTAVAPIDLVLQRMGRIFRHEDTIRPPHLQTPSQFILIPDGNDFGVDGYVYPEVLLQQTIQVLKGRDTVKIPEDLAPLVADGYDENKVPPGDFEKWMEHQIGEQVEAGQSRKYLIGTPDKIYSALGDSGQFFDDEGENKYLTVQTRLGEPSVRIALLEPELYHKVEACIEKDRVAKVRDKDLARQVQMQSVSVTERRLRFDKSELSYKR
;
A
#
# COMPACT_ATOMS: atom_id res chain seq x y z
N MET A 1 8.64 14.01 1.18
CA MET A 1 9.86 13.98 2.00
C MET A 1 11.01 13.63 1.06
N ASP A 2 11.98 14.50 0.97
CA ASP A 2 13.19 14.26 0.17
C ASP A 2 14.23 13.59 1.07
N VAL A 3 14.66 12.40 0.71
CA VAL A 3 15.54 11.56 1.53
C VAL A 3 16.76 11.20 0.70
N ASP A 4 17.93 11.35 1.29
CA ASP A 4 19.24 11.05 0.71
C ASP A 4 20.00 10.12 1.67
N PHE A 5 20.25 8.90 1.24
CA PHE A 5 20.95 7.89 2.02
C PHE A 5 22.38 7.69 1.56
N ASP A 6 23.29 7.39 2.49
CA ASP A 6 24.66 7.01 2.16
C ASP A 6 24.78 5.55 1.72
N ALA A 7 23.99 4.68 2.33
CA ALA A 7 23.83 3.26 2.00
C ALA A 7 22.44 2.78 2.41
N MET A 8 22.01 1.67 1.86
CA MET A 8 20.69 1.12 2.17
C MET A 8 20.73 -0.40 2.34
N LEU A 9 20.07 -0.87 3.38
CA LEU A 9 19.73 -2.28 3.56
C LEU A 9 18.23 -2.43 3.41
N THR A 10 17.78 -3.32 2.53
CA THR A 10 16.35 -3.50 2.23
C THR A 10 16.00 -4.96 2.00
N ALA A 11 14.78 -5.34 2.33
CA ALA A 11 14.25 -6.63 1.89
C ALA A 11 14.01 -6.62 0.37
N VAL A 12 14.01 -7.82 -0.23
CA VAL A 12 13.64 -7.99 -1.63
C VAL A 12 12.24 -7.46 -1.90
N ALA A 13 12.04 -6.87 -3.06
CA ALA A 13 10.76 -6.32 -3.53
C ALA A 13 10.71 -6.45 -5.06
N PRO A 14 9.59 -6.21 -5.73
CA PRO A 14 9.52 -6.06 -7.17
C PRO A 14 10.59 -5.10 -7.69
N ILE A 15 11.14 -5.41 -8.87
CA ILE A 15 12.34 -4.73 -9.40
C ILE A 15 12.21 -3.21 -9.46
N ASP A 16 11.06 -2.70 -9.85
CA ASP A 16 10.75 -1.28 -9.91
C ASP A 16 10.88 -0.60 -8.53
N LEU A 17 10.42 -1.25 -7.47
CA LEU A 17 10.55 -0.76 -6.10
C LEU A 17 11.98 -0.83 -5.59
N VAL A 18 12.75 -1.87 -5.95
CA VAL A 18 14.17 -1.96 -5.64
C VAL A 18 14.93 -0.81 -6.29
N LEU A 19 14.69 -0.56 -7.57
CA LEU A 19 15.31 0.55 -8.30
C LEU A 19 14.87 1.92 -7.78
N GLN A 20 13.60 2.07 -7.40
CA GLN A 20 13.10 3.30 -6.77
C GLN A 20 13.79 3.58 -5.43
N ARG A 21 14.06 2.55 -4.63
CA ARG A 21 14.83 2.66 -3.39
C ARG A 21 16.29 3.01 -3.69
N MET A 22 16.90 2.39 -4.70
CA MET A 22 18.26 2.68 -5.16
C MET A 22 18.42 4.16 -5.56
N GLY A 23 17.44 4.75 -6.22
CA GLY A 23 17.41 6.18 -6.55
C GLY A 23 17.29 7.13 -5.35
N ARG A 24 17.28 6.62 -4.12
CA ARG A 24 17.35 7.41 -2.88
C ARG A 24 18.75 7.40 -2.26
N ILE A 25 19.68 6.67 -2.84
CA ILE A 25 21.06 6.60 -2.39
C ILE A 25 21.89 7.59 -3.21
N PHE A 26 22.69 8.40 -2.54
CA PHE A 26 23.50 9.44 -3.19
C PHE A 26 22.70 10.36 -4.11
N ARG A 27 21.53 10.74 -3.65
CA ARG A 27 20.61 11.56 -4.43
C ARG A 27 21.06 12.99 -4.63
N HIS A 28 21.81 13.54 -3.67
CA HIS A 28 22.34 14.88 -3.70
C HIS A 28 23.87 14.84 -3.76
N GLU A 29 24.43 15.47 -4.79
CA GLU A 29 25.88 15.49 -5.04
C GLU A 29 26.64 16.29 -3.97
N ASP A 30 26.01 17.33 -3.42
CA ASP A 30 26.62 18.23 -2.44
C ASP A 30 26.64 17.69 -1.01
N THR A 31 26.07 16.52 -0.75
CA THR A 31 26.01 15.93 0.58
C THR A 31 27.40 15.47 1.01
N ILE A 32 27.89 16.00 2.14
CA ILE A 32 29.15 15.56 2.75
C ILE A 32 28.93 14.18 3.38
N ARG A 33 29.67 13.18 2.89
CA ARG A 33 29.50 11.78 3.33
C ARG A 33 30.68 11.31 4.17
N PRO A 34 30.47 10.37 5.10
CA PRO A 34 31.53 9.77 5.89
C PRO A 34 32.60 9.12 4.99
N PRO A 35 33.89 9.12 5.38
CA PRO A 35 34.97 8.59 4.54
C PRO A 35 34.81 7.12 4.13
N HIS A 36 34.09 6.33 4.91
CA HIS A 36 33.82 4.91 4.65
C HIS A 36 32.54 4.65 3.82
N LEU A 37 31.78 5.70 3.49
CA LEU A 37 30.55 5.64 2.70
C LEU A 37 30.64 6.57 1.49
N GLN A 38 31.71 6.43 0.71
CA GLN A 38 31.94 7.25 -0.50
C GLN A 38 31.41 6.59 -1.78
N THR A 39 30.89 5.38 -1.68
CA THR A 39 30.32 4.64 -2.82
C THR A 39 28.87 4.26 -2.50
N PRO A 40 27.93 4.60 -3.39
CA PRO A 40 26.53 4.22 -3.20
C PRO A 40 26.40 2.70 -3.12
N SER A 41 25.81 2.20 -2.07
CA SER A 41 25.68 0.76 -1.86
C SER A 41 24.28 0.40 -1.39
N GLN A 42 23.69 -0.61 -2.05
CA GLN A 42 22.41 -1.19 -1.63
C GLN A 42 22.58 -2.68 -1.36
N PHE A 43 22.20 -3.09 -0.18
CA PHE A 43 22.20 -4.49 0.23
C PHE A 43 20.75 -4.99 0.22
N ILE A 44 20.50 -6.06 -0.53
CA ILE A 44 19.18 -6.66 -0.65
C ILE A 44 19.18 -7.95 0.15
N LEU A 45 18.33 -8.01 1.17
CA LEU A 45 18.11 -9.22 1.95
C LEU A 45 17.23 -10.17 1.13
N ILE A 46 17.76 -11.33 0.85
CA ILE A 46 17.08 -12.40 0.13
C ILE A 46 16.92 -13.56 1.12
N PRO A 47 15.70 -14.11 1.31
CA PRO A 47 15.50 -15.26 2.19
C PRO A 47 16.19 -16.51 1.66
N ASP A 48 16.55 -17.41 2.54
CA ASP A 48 17.06 -18.73 2.17
C ASP A 48 15.91 -19.58 1.59
N GLY A 49 16.05 -20.00 0.34
CA GLY A 49 15.03 -20.79 -0.36
C GLY A 49 13.93 -19.96 -1.01
N ASN A 50 12.74 -20.55 -1.18
CA ASN A 50 11.61 -19.95 -1.89
C ASN A 50 10.52 -19.43 -0.93
N ASP A 51 10.76 -19.41 0.36
CA ASP A 51 9.81 -18.88 1.34
C ASP A 51 10.12 -17.41 1.61
N PHE A 52 9.33 -16.52 1.06
CA PHE A 52 9.46 -15.08 1.26
C PHE A 52 8.82 -14.60 2.56
N GLY A 53 8.21 -15.48 3.35
CA GLY A 53 7.63 -15.13 4.64
C GLY A 53 6.66 -13.96 4.56
N VAL A 54 6.93 -12.91 5.34
CA VAL A 54 6.06 -11.71 5.38
C VAL A 54 6.08 -10.94 4.06
N ASP A 55 7.18 -10.94 3.33
CA ASP A 55 7.31 -10.20 2.06
C ASP A 55 6.40 -10.80 0.98
N GLY A 56 6.18 -12.13 0.99
CA GLY A 56 5.25 -12.82 0.11
C GLY A 56 3.76 -12.47 0.34
N TYR A 57 3.41 -11.91 1.52
CA TYR A 57 2.07 -11.35 1.75
C TYR A 57 1.89 -9.93 1.20
N VAL A 58 2.99 -9.21 1.02
CA VAL A 58 2.98 -7.82 0.54
C VAL A 58 3.11 -7.78 -0.97
N TYR A 59 3.94 -8.66 -1.53
CA TYR A 59 4.25 -8.69 -2.95
C TYR A 59 4.03 -10.09 -3.52
N PRO A 60 3.57 -10.21 -4.78
CA PRO A 60 3.50 -11.50 -5.45
C PRO A 60 4.87 -12.19 -5.49
N GLU A 61 4.96 -13.41 -4.97
CA GLU A 61 6.22 -14.15 -4.89
C GLU A 61 6.91 -14.28 -6.24
N VAL A 62 6.15 -14.43 -7.32
CA VAL A 62 6.68 -14.50 -8.67
C VAL A 62 7.48 -13.26 -9.06
N LEU A 63 7.06 -12.06 -8.65
CA LEU A 63 7.79 -10.82 -8.90
C LEU A 63 9.05 -10.73 -8.05
N LEU A 64 9.02 -11.24 -6.81
CA LEU A 64 10.20 -11.31 -5.95
C LEU A 64 11.26 -12.24 -6.55
N GLN A 65 10.85 -13.40 -7.04
CA GLN A 65 11.73 -14.36 -7.73
C GLN A 65 12.32 -13.76 -9.01
N GLN A 66 11.50 -13.09 -9.83
CA GLN A 66 11.97 -12.40 -11.03
C GLN A 66 13.03 -11.33 -10.69
N THR A 67 12.80 -10.54 -9.65
CA THR A 67 13.77 -9.54 -9.18
C THR A 67 15.10 -10.19 -8.84
N ILE A 68 15.10 -11.30 -8.09
CA ILE A 68 16.31 -12.04 -7.73
C ILE A 68 17.03 -12.53 -8.99
N GLN A 69 16.29 -13.08 -9.96
CA GLN A 69 16.87 -13.57 -11.22
C GLN A 69 17.51 -12.45 -12.04
N VAL A 70 16.83 -11.32 -12.17
CA VAL A 70 17.29 -10.16 -12.94
C VAL A 70 18.55 -9.53 -12.31
N LEU A 71 18.64 -9.51 -10.99
CA LEU A 71 19.78 -8.94 -10.27
C LEU A 71 20.92 -9.94 -10.04
N LYS A 72 20.70 -11.22 -10.28
CA LYS A 72 21.70 -12.27 -10.06
C LYS A 72 22.97 -12.04 -10.88
N GLY A 73 24.11 -11.97 -10.18
CA GLY A 73 25.41 -11.76 -10.80
C GLY A 73 25.68 -10.34 -11.28
N ARG A 74 24.84 -9.38 -10.89
CA ARG A 74 25.07 -7.96 -11.12
C ARG A 74 25.65 -7.30 -9.87
N ASP A 75 26.88 -6.82 -9.96
CA ASP A 75 27.53 -6.10 -8.87
C ASP A 75 27.26 -4.59 -8.93
N THR A 76 26.86 -4.09 -10.08
CA THR A 76 26.62 -2.66 -10.30
C THR A 76 25.38 -2.43 -11.17
N VAL A 77 24.67 -1.35 -10.86
CA VAL A 77 23.53 -0.84 -11.64
C VAL A 77 23.76 0.63 -11.92
N LYS A 78 23.69 1.02 -13.19
CA LYS A 78 23.84 2.40 -13.61
C LYS A 78 22.47 3.06 -13.72
N ILE A 79 22.29 4.14 -12.99
CA ILE A 79 21.08 4.96 -13.04
C ILE A 79 21.41 6.26 -13.78
N PRO A 80 20.62 6.61 -14.82
CA PRO A 80 19.34 6.03 -15.24
C PRO A 80 19.40 4.91 -16.28
N GLU A 81 20.57 4.57 -16.85
CA GLU A 81 20.74 3.77 -18.07
C GLU A 81 20.13 2.37 -17.96
N ASP A 82 20.30 1.71 -16.80
CA ASP A 82 19.85 0.34 -16.59
C ASP A 82 18.39 0.25 -16.11
N LEU A 83 17.74 1.39 -15.81
CA LEU A 83 16.38 1.36 -15.23
C LEU A 83 15.38 0.67 -16.16
N ALA A 84 15.24 1.15 -17.39
CA ALA A 84 14.26 0.63 -18.33
C ALA A 84 14.53 -0.84 -18.71
N PRO A 85 15.77 -1.28 -19.02
CA PRO A 85 16.08 -2.67 -19.26
C PRO A 85 15.78 -3.58 -18.08
N LEU A 86 16.14 -3.19 -16.86
CA LEU A 86 15.91 -4.01 -15.67
C LEU A 86 14.42 -4.16 -15.34
N VAL A 87 13.63 -3.09 -15.50
CA VAL A 87 12.18 -3.17 -15.32
C VAL A 87 11.57 -4.07 -16.39
N ALA A 88 11.95 -3.89 -17.66
CA ALA A 88 11.46 -4.75 -18.73
C ALA A 88 11.79 -6.23 -18.48
N ASP A 89 13.00 -6.53 -18.03
CA ASP A 89 13.43 -7.87 -17.68
C ASP A 89 12.67 -8.48 -16.49
N GLY A 90 12.36 -7.65 -15.48
CA GLY A 90 11.65 -8.08 -14.28
C GLY A 90 10.17 -8.37 -14.48
N TYR A 91 9.59 -7.84 -15.56
CA TYR A 91 8.19 -8.05 -15.92
C TYR A 91 8.03 -8.82 -17.25
N ASP A 92 9.08 -9.46 -17.75
CA ASP A 92 9.04 -10.27 -18.98
C ASP A 92 8.47 -11.64 -18.69
N GLU A 93 7.28 -11.92 -19.26
CA GLU A 93 6.60 -13.21 -19.12
C GLU A 93 7.43 -14.39 -19.64
N ASN A 94 8.28 -14.15 -20.65
CA ASN A 94 9.12 -15.21 -21.25
C ASN A 94 10.26 -15.64 -20.31
N LYS A 95 10.54 -14.87 -19.26
CA LYS A 95 11.57 -15.17 -18.26
C LYS A 95 11.01 -15.85 -17.02
N VAL A 96 9.68 -15.97 -16.93
CA VAL A 96 9.02 -16.66 -15.82
C VAL A 96 9.30 -18.16 -15.92
N PRO A 97 9.79 -18.80 -14.84
CA PRO A 97 9.95 -20.25 -14.83
C PRO A 97 8.63 -20.98 -15.11
N PRO A 98 8.62 -22.08 -15.87
CA PRO A 98 7.40 -22.79 -16.20
C PRO A 98 6.55 -23.22 -14.99
N GLY A 99 7.20 -23.48 -13.84
CA GLY A 99 6.51 -23.85 -12.59
C GLY A 99 5.79 -22.68 -11.89
N ASP A 100 6.13 -21.44 -12.23
CA ASP A 100 5.58 -20.25 -11.64
C ASP A 100 4.65 -19.48 -12.59
N PHE A 101 4.45 -20.01 -13.81
CA PHE A 101 3.66 -19.35 -14.85
C PHE A 101 2.19 -19.18 -14.44
N GLU A 102 1.62 -20.14 -13.72
CA GLU A 102 0.25 -20.05 -13.20
C GLU A 102 0.12 -18.87 -12.22
N LYS A 103 1.04 -18.73 -11.28
CA LYS A 103 1.08 -17.59 -10.32
C LYS A 103 1.27 -16.26 -11.05
N TRP A 104 2.07 -16.25 -12.12
CA TRP A 104 2.24 -15.08 -12.98
C TRP A 104 0.92 -14.68 -13.64
N MET A 105 0.20 -15.62 -14.22
CA MET A 105 -1.08 -15.37 -14.87
C MET A 105 -2.13 -14.87 -13.85
N GLU A 106 -2.19 -15.47 -12.67
CA GLU A 106 -3.08 -15.01 -11.60
C GLU A 106 -2.79 -13.54 -11.21
N HIS A 107 -1.51 -13.19 -11.09
CA HIS A 107 -1.10 -11.82 -10.83
C HIS A 107 -1.54 -10.87 -11.95
N GLN A 108 -1.31 -11.21 -13.22
CA GLN A 108 -1.71 -10.39 -14.37
C GLN A 108 -3.23 -10.20 -14.45
N ILE A 109 -3.99 -11.25 -14.18
CA ILE A 109 -5.46 -11.16 -14.14
C ILE A 109 -5.88 -10.25 -12.97
N GLY A 110 -5.27 -10.38 -11.79
CA GLY A 110 -5.51 -9.52 -10.64
C GLY A 110 -5.30 -8.04 -10.97
N GLU A 111 -4.18 -7.69 -11.59
CA GLU A 111 -3.89 -6.32 -12.01
C GLU A 111 -4.91 -5.76 -13.02
N GLN A 112 -5.34 -6.58 -13.98
CA GLN A 112 -6.36 -6.17 -14.94
C GLN A 112 -7.71 -5.90 -14.27
N VAL A 113 -8.10 -6.72 -13.30
CA VAL A 113 -9.32 -6.53 -12.51
C VAL A 113 -9.22 -5.26 -11.67
N GLU A 114 -8.08 -5.02 -10.99
CA GLU A 114 -7.84 -3.80 -10.23
C GLU A 114 -7.88 -2.55 -11.10
N ALA A 115 -7.24 -2.59 -12.26
CA ALA A 115 -7.29 -1.51 -13.23
C ALA A 115 -8.73 -1.24 -13.73
N GLY A 116 -9.53 -2.29 -13.91
CA GLY A 116 -10.95 -2.19 -14.25
C GLY A 116 -11.78 -1.54 -13.14
N GLN A 117 -11.49 -1.86 -11.89
CA GLN A 117 -12.16 -1.25 -10.75
C GLN A 117 -11.76 0.21 -10.55
N SER A 118 -10.45 0.53 -10.62
CA SER A 118 -9.97 1.89 -10.46
C SER A 118 -10.54 2.85 -11.51
N ARG A 119 -10.84 2.37 -12.72
CA ARG A 119 -11.49 3.19 -13.76
C ARG A 119 -12.83 3.79 -13.34
N LYS A 120 -13.55 3.13 -12.42
CA LYS A 120 -14.83 3.62 -11.90
C LYS A 120 -14.67 4.87 -11.03
N TYR A 121 -13.48 5.10 -10.50
CA TYR A 121 -13.14 6.21 -9.61
C TYR A 121 -12.31 7.29 -10.29
N LEU A 122 -12.05 7.16 -11.60
CA LEU A 122 -11.39 8.22 -12.36
C LEU A 122 -12.29 9.44 -12.45
N ILE A 123 -11.70 10.58 -12.15
CA ILE A 123 -12.36 11.88 -12.37
C ILE A 123 -12.61 12.03 -13.86
N GLY A 124 -13.87 12.25 -14.23
CA GLY A 124 -14.26 12.47 -15.62
C GLY A 124 -13.62 13.74 -16.21
N THR A 125 -13.78 13.92 -17.52
CA THR A 125 -13.36 15.17 -18.17
C THR A 125 -14.09 16.37 -17.56
N PRO A 126 -13.50 17.58 -17.55
CA PRO A 126 -14.10 18.78 -16.95
C PRO A 126 -15.56 19.00 -17.38
N ASP A 127 -15.88 18.78 -18.65
CA ASP A 127 -17.25 18.95 -19.19
C ASP A 127 -18.26 17.99 -18.54
N LYS A 128 -17.83 16.77 -18.22
CA LYS A 128 -18.68 15.79 -17.52
C LYS A 128 -18.80 16.10 -16.03
N ILE A 129 -17.77 16.70 -15.43
CA ILE A 129 -17.80 17.10 -14.02
C ILE A 129 -18.75 18.26 -13.83
N TYR A 130 -18.73 19.26 -14.72
CA TYR A 130 -19.63 20.41 -14.63
C TYR A 130 -21.11 20.00 -14.81
N SER A 131 -21.39 19.08 -15.70
CA SER A 131 -22.76 18.56 -15.86
C SER A 131 -23.21 17.73 -14.64
N ALA A 132 -22.30 16.97 -14.05
CA ALA A 132 -22.59 16.19 -12.84
C ALA A 132 -22.73 17.07 -11.59
N LEU A 133 -21.99 18.17 -11.47
CA LEU A 133 -22.11 19.13 -10.38
C LEU A 133 -23.40 19.96 -10.46
N GLY A 134 -23.93 20.16 -11.68
CA GLY A 134 -25.19 20.87 -11.88
C GLY A 134 -26.43 20.05 -11.54
N ASP A 135 -26.33 18.72 -11.58
CA ASP A 135 -27.46 17.80 -11.38
C ASP A 135 -27.37 17.02 -10.05
N SER A 136 -26.33 17.21 -9.29
CA SER A 136 -26.04 16.33 -8.15
C SER A 136 -25.78 17.05 -6.85
N GLY A 137 -26.83 17.25 -6.11
CA GLY A 137 -26.77 17.09 -4.67
C GLY A 137 -26.26 15.71 -4.22
N GLN A 138 -25.90 14.84 -5.14
CA GLN A 138 -25.50 13.45 -4.88
C GLN A 138 -24.06 13.25 -4.36
N PHE A 139 -23.19 14.24 -4.51
CA PHE A 139 -21.83 14.16 -3.95
C PHE A 139 -21.75 14.66 -2.52
N PHE A 140 -22.74 15.40 -2.04
CA PHE A 140 -22.80 15.98 -0.71
C PHE A 140 -24.19 15.78 -0.09
N ASP A 141 -24.70 14.58 -0.13
CA ASP A 141 -25.95 14.27 0.56
C ASP A 141 -25.67 14.20 2.06
N ASP A 142 -26.07 15.28 2.75
CA ASP A 142 -25.92 15.43 4.20
C ASP A 142 -26.87 14.51 4.99
N GLU A 143 -27.77 13.81 4.32
CA GLU A 143 -28.79 12.94 4.92
C GLU A 143 -28.80 11.53 4.30
N GLY A 144 -27.74 10.98 3.98
CA GLY A 144 -27.82 9.70 3.48
C GLY A 144 -27.04 8.68 4.21
N GLU A 145 -27.53 7.54 4.26
CA GLU A 145 -26.79 6.33 4.31
C GLU A 145 -25.64 6.43 3.30
N ASN A 146 -24.60 7.17 3.65
CA ASN A 146 -23.32 7.06 3.01
C ASN A 146 -22.90 5.60 3.19
N LYS A 147 -23.40 4.74 2.32
CA LYS A 147 -22.68 3.55 1.92
C LYS A 147 -21.32 4.11 1.56
N TYR A 148 -20.43 4.05 2.53
CA TYR A 148 -19.06 4.50 2.42
C TYR A 148 -18.60 4.08 1.04
N LEU A 149 -18.36 5.06 0.18
CA LEU A 149 -17.62 4.86 -1.05
C LEU A 149 -16.25 4.36 -0.59
N THR A 150 -16.18 3.08 -0.30
CA THR A 150 -14.92 2.40 -0.07
C THR A 150 -14.29 2.38 -1.44
N VAL A 151 -13.53 3.43 -1.73
CA VAL A 151 -12.72 3.51 -2.95
C VAL A 151 -11.68 2.41 -2.83
N GLN A 152 -12.04 1.23 -3.29
CA GLN A 152 -11.16 0.09 -3.32
C GLN A 152 -10.53 0.05 -4.71
N THR A 153 -9.34 0.63 -4.81
CA THR A 153 -8.56 0.65 -6.05
C THR A 153 -7.65 -0.55 -6.19
N ARG A 154 -7.52 -1.36 -5.15
CA ARG A 154 -6.71 -2.60 -5.13
C ARG A 154 -7.55 -3.75 -4.62
N LEU A 155 -7.30 -4.95 -5.15
CA LEU A 155 -7.83 -6.21 -4.63
C LEU A 155 -7.02 -6.60 -3.38
N GLY A 156 -7.25 -5.89 -2.30
CA GLY A 156 -6.67 -6.22 -1.00
C GLY A 156 -7.70 -6.89 -0.09
N GLU A 157 -7.23 -7.63 0.89
CA GLU A 157 -8.11 -8.12 1.95
C GLU A 157 -8.77 -6.92 2.67
N PRO A 158 -10.07 -6.98 2.98
CA PRO A 158 -10.73 -5.93 3.70
C PRO A 158 -10.03 -5.69 5.05
N SER A 159 -9.79 -4.43 5.36
CA SER A 159 -9.22 -4.04 6.63
C SER A 159 -10.26 -3.38 7.52
N VAL A 160 -10.23 -3.73 8.79
CA VAL A 160 -11.05 -3.10 9.83
C VAL A 160 -10.18 -2.12 10.60
N ARG A 161 -10.69 -0.92 10.82
CA ARG A 161 -10.00 0.05 11.66
C ARG A 161 -10.41 -0.17 13.12
N ILE A 162 -9.43 -0.44 13.96
CA ILE A 162 -9.58 -0.65 15.39
C ILE A 162 -8.99 0.55 16.12
N ALA A 163 -9.76 1.17 17.01
CA ALA A 163 -9.28 2.19 17.90
C ALA A 163 -8.98 1.58 19.29
N LEU A 164 -7.74 1.69 19.73
CA LEU A 164 -7.30 1.30 21.07
C LEU A 164 -7.37 2.52 21.96
N LEU A 165 -8.54 2.77 22.56
CA LEU A 165 -8.80 3.98 23.32
C LEU A 165 -8.42 3.78 24.78
N GLU A 166 -7.79 4.82 25.38
CA GLU A 166 -7.67 4.91 26.81
C GLU A 166 -9.06 5.05 27.47
N PRO A 167 -9.24 4.57 28.72
CA PRO A 167 -10.56 4.54 29.37
C PRO A 167 -11.29 5.89 29.37
N GLU A 168 -10.56 6.98 29.60
CA GLU A 168 -11.16 8.33 29.62
C GLU A 168 -11.66 8.76 28.23
N LEU A 169 -10.92 8.43 27.19
CA LEU A 169 -11.29 8.74 25.81
C LEU A 169 -12.45 7.84 25.36
N TYR A 170 -12.43 6.56 25.74
CA TYR A 170 -13.52 5.63 25.49
C TYR A 170 -14.86 6.14 26.06
N HIS A 171 -14.90 6.55 27.31
CA HIS A 171 -16.13 7.09 27.94
C HIS A 171 -16.62 8.37 27.25
N LYS A 172 -15.73 9.23 26.78
CA LYS A 172 -16.13 10.42 26.01
C LYS A 172 -16.77 10.04 24.68
N VAL A 173 -16.20 9.08 23.98
CA VAL A 173 -16.72 8.56 22.69
C VAL A 173 -18.08 7.89 22.91
N GLU A 174 -18.18 7.03 23.92
CA GLU A 174 -19.42 6.33 24.27
C GLU A 174 -20.55 7.32 24.59
N ALA A 175 -20.28 8.33 25.41
CA ALA A 175 -21.24 9.39 25.76
C ALA A 175 -21.69 10.21 24.53
N CYS A 176 -20.80 10.42 23.55
CA CYS A 176 -21.16 11.09 22.28
C CYS A 176 -22.06 10.22 21.42
N ILE A 177 -21.77 8.91 21.31
CA ILE A 177 -22.57 7.97 20.54
C ILE A 177 -23.97 7.81 21.14
N GLU A 178 -24.09 7.66 22.45
CA GLU A 178 -25.36 7.52 23.13
C GLU A 178 -26.25 8.76 23.02
N LYS A 179 -25.65 9.96 23.06
CA LYS A 179 -26.37 11.23 23.01
C LYS A 179 -26.99 11.50 21.63
N ASP A 180 -26.31 11.15 20.56
CA ASP A 180 -26.74 11.52 19.21
C ASP A 180 -27.57 10.43 18.51
N ARG A 181 -27.68 9.22 19.07
CA ARG A 181 -28.29 8.02 18.41
C ARG A 181 -27.77 7.74 16.98
N VAL A 182 -26.77 8.44 16.56
CA VAL A 182 -26.09 8.35 15.25
C VAL A 182 -24.63 8.18 15.55
N ALA A 183 -24.02 7.14 14.99
CA ALA A 183 -22.59 6.84 15.16
C ALA A 183 -21.66 7.89 14.47
N LYS A 184 -21.98 9.18 14.63
CA LYS A 184 -21.18 10.27 14.10
C LYS A 184 -20.64 11.11 15.26
N VAL A 185 -19.35 11.03 15.46
CA VAL A 185 -18.64 11.95 16.36
C VAL A 185 -18.55 13.31 15.66
N ARG A 186 -19.42 14.25 16.08
CA ARG A 186 -19.43 15.63 15.50
C ARG A 186 -18.29 16.50 16.04
N ASP A 187 -17.74 16.12 17.19
CA ASP A 187 -16.57 16.81 17.75
C ASP A 187 -15.32 16.43 16.96
N LYS A 188 -14.78 17.39 16.21
CA LYS A 188 -13.61 17.19 15.34
C LYS A 188 -12.35 16.85 16.12
N ASP A 189 -12.20 17.39 17.32
CA ASP A 189 -11.03 17.13 18.17
C ASP A 189 -11.09 15.73 18.76
N LEU A 190 -12.27 15.31 19.20
CA LEU A 190 -12.49 13.95 19.67
C LEU A 190 -12.29 12.93 18.54
N ALA A 191 -12.84 13.21 17.36
CA ALA A 191 -12.66 12.36 16.18
C ALA A 191 -11.18 12.21 15.79
N ARG A 192 -10.42 13.31 15.86
CA ARG A 192 -8.97 13.30 15.59
C ARG A 192 -8.21 12.48 16.62
N GLN A 193 -8.54 12.58 17.90
CA GLN A 193 -7.90 11.78 18.96
C GLN A 193 -8.16 10.28 18.75
N VAL A 194 -9.39 9.89 18.42
CA VAL A 194 -9.75 8.50 18.08
C VAL A 194 -8.97 8.02 16.86
N GLN A 195 -8.86 8.85 15.83
CA GLN A 195 -8.13 8.51 14.61
C GLN A 195 -6.63 8.29 14.88
N MET A 196 -6.02 9.09 15.74
CA MET A 196 -4.61 8.94 16.11
C MET A 196 -4.32 7.68 16.92
N GLN A 197 -5.32 7.12 17.60
CA GLN A 197 -5.23 5.87 18.36
C GLN A 197 -5.81 4.68 17.58
N SER A 198 -6.04 4.83 16.28
CA SER A 198 -6.59 3.76 15.44
C SER A 198 -5.52 3.12 14.55
N VAL A 199 -5.65 1.79 14.39
CA VAL A 199 -4.80 0.96 13.55
C VAL A 199 -5.69 0.18 12.57
N SER A 200 -5.28 0.13 11.30
CA SER A 200 -5.93 -0.74 10.32
C SER A 200 -5.35 -2.15 10.41
N VAL A 201 -6.22 -3.12 10.61
CA VAL A 201 -5.84 -4.54 10.70
C VAL A 201 -6.63 -5.31 9.65
N THR A 202 -5.97 -6.20 8.91
CA THR A 202 -6.68 -7.06 7.95
C THR A 202 -7.66 -7.98 8.69
N GLU A 203 -8.85 -8.15 8.16
CA GLU A 203 -9.91 -8.95 8.79
C GLU A 203 -9.45 -10.37 9.10
N ARG A 204 -8.60 -10.95 8.26
CA ARG A 204 -8.01 -12.28 8.46
C ARG A 204 -7.17 -12.40 9.71
N ARG A 205 -6.56 -11.32 10.18
CA ARG A 205 -5.76 -11.31 11.42
C ARG A 205 -6.60 -11.13 12.68
N LEU A 206 -7.86 -10.74 12.51
CA LEU A 206 -8.78 -10.57 13.62
C LEU A 206 -9.47 -11.92 13.90
N ARG A 207 -8.93 -12.67 14.86
CA ARG A 207 -9.63 -13.84 15.41
C ARG A 207 -10.58 -13.34 16.48
N PHE A 208 -11.84 -13.11 16.08
CA PHE A 208 -12.89 -12.80 17.04
C PHE A 208 -13.57 -14.08 17.49
N ASP A 209 -13.71 -14.25 18.79
CA ASP A 209 -14.70 -15.17 19.32
C ASP A 209 -16.06 -14.51 19.12
N LYS A 210 -16.84 -15.06 18.20
CA LYS A 210 -18.17 -14.52 17.82
C LYS A 210 -19.17 -14.50 18.98
N SER A 211 -18.88 -15.20 20.09
CA SER A 211 -19.74 -15.27 21.27
C SER A 211 -19.65 -14.04 22.17
N GLU A 212 -18.58 -13.24 22.12
CA GLU A 212 -18.37 -12.09 22.99
C GLU A 212 -18.55 -10.71 22.33
N LEU A 213 -18.73 -10.67 21.01
CA LEU A 213 -18.90 -9.43 20.29
C LEU A 213 -20.36 -9.03 20.17
N SER A 214 -20.83 -8.25 21.11
CA SER A 214 -22.04 -7.45 20.93
C SER A 214 -21.73 -6.25 20.05
N TYR A 215 -22.01 -6.35 18.74
CA TYR A 215 -22.01 -5.20 17.86
C TYR A 215 -23.19 -4.29 18.21
N LYS A 216 -22.92 -3.10 18.74
CA LYS A 216 -23.82 -1.97 18.55
C LYS A 216 -23.45 -1.33 17.21
N ARG A 217 -24.22 -1.64 16.17
CA ARG A 217 -24.21 -0.92 14.89
C ARG A 217 -24.71 0.51 15.08
#